data_f05fee51f98f02ee7616b3b2fb5a8ae9
#
_entry.id   f05fee51f98f02ee7616b3b2fb5a8ae9
#
_cell.length_a   1.000
_cell.length_b   1.000
_cell.length_c   1.000
_cell.angle_alpha   90.00
_cell.angle_beta   90.00
_cell.angle_gamma   90.00
#
_symmetry.space_group_name_H-M   'P 1'
#
loop_
_entity.id
_entity.type
_entity.pdbx_description
1 polymer ?
#
loop_
_entity_poly.entity_id
_entity_poly.type
_entity_poly.pdbx_seq_one_letter_code
_entity_poly.pdbx_strand_id
1 'polypeptide(L)'
;MAPKIPKYLISALFVASSIFVINCDSEIQEKPSDQSLGDNIQNIPGLPPGIPSFPYIFNGNFFVNGNPGPINSIIISKLGELDSPEVTTGDGEFKDLIIGPRNSDDIKNRIEFFLVKDGKMIKAEEDLPFDIVRNITNVEIELNFNE
;
A
#
# COMPACT_ATOMS: atom_id res chain seq x y z
N MET A 1 20.04 -47.21 -30.20
CA MET A 1 19.52 -46.48 -31.36
C MET A 1 19.38 -45.03 -30.93
N ALA A 2 20.31 -44.21 -31.39
CA ALA A 2 20.31 -42.77 -31.07
C ALA A 2 19.87 -41.99 -32.33
N PRO A 3 18.98 -41.00 -32.24
CA PRO A 3 18.66 -40.19 -33.40
C PRO A 3 19.64 -39.03 -33.53
N LYS A 4 20.08 -38.85 -34.77
CA LYS A 4 21.00 -37.84 -35.26
C LYS A 4 20.37 -36.45 -35.24
N ILE A 5 21.15 -35.49 -34.76
CA ILE A 5 20.88 -34.05 -34.85
C ILE A 5 21.37 -33.54 -36.21
N PRO A 6 20.58 -32.85 -37.02
CA PRO A 6 21.08 -32.13 -38.18
C PRO A 6 21.63 -30.76 -37.80
N LYS A 7 22.87 -30.53 -38.19
CA LYS A 7 23.54 -29.24 -38.23
C LYS A 7 23.05 -28.44 -39.44
N TYR A 8 22.45 -27.29 -39.24
CA TYR A 8 22.35 -26.23 -40.25
C TYR A 8 22.89 -24.96 -39.60
N LEU A 9 24.09 -24.63 -39.93
CA LEU A 9 24.60 -23.73 -40.94
C LEU A 9 24.10 -22.28 -40.77
N ILE A 10 25.05 -21.56 -40.25
CA ILE A 10 25.38 -20.17 -40.24
C ILE A 10 24.90 -19.46 -41.53
N SER A 11 24.21 -18.36 -41.39
CA SER A 11 24.26 -17.31 -42.40
C SER A 11 24.35 -15.97 -41.70
N ALA A 12 25.52 -15.43 -41.74
CA ALA A 12 25.83 -14.05 -41.41
C ALA A 12 25.20 -13.14 -42.46
N LEU A 13 24.44 -12.17 -42.04
CA LEU A 13 24.14 -11.02 -42.84
C LEU A 13 24.49 -9.74 -42.10
N PHE A 14 25.66 -9.24 -42.42
CA PHE A 14 26.09 -7.87 -42.18
C PHE A 14 25.22 -6.96 -43.03
N VAL A 15 24.48 -6.06 -42.40
CA VAL A 15 24.03 -4.83 -43.07
C VAL A 15 24.50 -3.67 -42.25
N ALA A 16 25.39 -2.98 -42.89
CA ALA A 16 26.02 -1.75 -42.45
C ALA A 16 25.03 -0.58 -42.57
N SER A 17 25.32 0.40 -41.77
CA SER A 17 25.16 1.84 -42.09
C SER A 17 23.78 2.45 -41.97
N SER A 18 23.62 3.30 -40.98
CA SER A 18 23.41 4.74 -41.26
C SER A 18 23.48 5.52 -39.95
N ILE A 19 24.55 6.23 -39.82
CA ILE A 19 24.72 7.29 -38.83
C ILE A 19 23.78 8.42 -39.25
N PHE A 20 22.65 8.58 -38.56
CA PHE A 20 21.93 9.83 -38.54
C PHE A 20 22.34 10.63 -37.32
N VAL A 21 23.30 11.51 -37.52
CA VAL A 21 23.56 12.61 -36.60
C VAL A 21 22.46 13.62 -36.83
N ILE A 22 21.44 13.57 -36.00
CA ILE A 22 20.49 14.69 -35.88
C ILE A 22 21.02 15.52 -34.69
N ASN A 23 21.79 16.52 -34.99
CA ASN A 23 21.97 17.66 -34.10
C ASN A 23 20.61 18.36 -34.00
N CYS A 24 19.85 18.05 -32.98
CA CYS A 24 18.83 18.95 -32.46
C CYS A 24 19.45 19.62 -31.22
N ASP A 25 20.11 20.74 -31.46
CA ASP A 25 20.28 21.81 -30.51
C ASP A 25 18.88 22.35 -30.19
N SER A 26 18.21 21.71 -29.28
CA SER A 26 17.11 22.29 -28.55
C SER A 26 17.60 22.46 -27.13
N GLU A 27 18.09 23.66 -26.84
CA GLU A 27 18.13 24.17 -25.47
C GLU A 27 16.70 24.10 -24.92
N ILE A 28 16.32 22.92 -24.44
CA ILE A 28 15.26 22.81 -23.45
C ILE A 28 15.92 23.32 -22.18
N GLN A 29 15.76 24.60 -21.93
CA GLN A 29 15.80 25.10 -20.56
C GLN A 29 14.70 24.33 -19.83
N GLU A 30 15.06 23.19 -19.26
CA GLU A 30 14.34 22.62 -18.13
C GLU A 30 14.52 23.64 -17.00
N LYS A 31 13.61 24.61 -17.00
CA LYS A 31 13.22 25.27 -15.76
C LYS A 31 12.91 24.14 -14.82
N PRO A 32 13.67 23.93 -13.71
CA PRO A 32 13.22 23.03 -12.71
C PRO A 32 11.85 23.55 -12.27
N SER A 33 10.80 22.84 -12.71
CA SER A 33 9.54 22.94 -12.03
C SER A 33 9.82 22.38 -10.65
N ASP A 34 10.16 23.27 -9.74
CA ASP A 34 9.88 23.10 -8.32
C ASP A 34 8.36 22.89 -8.19
N GLN A 35 7.91 21.75 -8.65
CA GLN A 35 6.72 21.15 -8.09
C GLN A 35 7.16 20.69 -6.72
N SER A 36 7.22 21.66 -5.82
CA SER A 36 7.22 21.50 -4.42
C SER A 36 6.09 20.51 -4.12
N LEU A 37 6.46 19.26 -3.90
CA LEU A 37 5.60 18.25 -3.28
C LEU A 37 5.14 18.70 -1.88
N GLY A 38 5.52 19.93 -1.48
CA GLY A 38 5.25 20.52 -0.18
C GLY A 38 3.96 21.29 -0.05
N ASP A 39 3.31 21.71 -1.15
CA ASP A 39 2.20 22.65 -1.06
C ASP A 39 0.83 22.03 -0.81
N ASN A 40 0.74 20.69 -0.76
CA ASN A 40 -0.47 19.98 -0.37
C ASN A 40 -0.44 19.36 1.04
N ILE A 41 0.56 19.67 1.83
CA ILE A 41 0.48 19.44 3.27
C ILE A 41 -0.44 20.54 3.81
N GLN A 42 -1.73 20.33 3.62
CA GLN A 42 -2.76 21.21 4.16
C GLN A 42 -2.52 21.28 5.65
N ASN A 43 -2.54 22.49 6.19
CA ASN A 43 -2.54 22.77 7.62
C ASN A 43 -3.68 21.99 8.28
N ILE A 44 -3.40 20.76 8.68
CA ILE A 44 -4.32 20.00 9.53
C ILE A 44 -4.27 20.69 10.90
N PRO A 45 -5.35 21.30 11.37
CA PRO A 45 -5.35 21.97 12.67
C PRO A 45 -4.92 21.00 13.76
N GLY A 46 -3.83 21.33 14.47
CA GLY A 46 -3.26 20.47 15.50
C GLY A 46 -2.03 19.67 15.09
N LEU A 47 -1.69 19.61 13.78
CA LEU A 47 -0.39 19.15 13.34
C LEU A 47 0.59 20.32 13.33
N PRO A 48 1.79 20.14 13.88
CA PRO A 48 2.86 21.10 13.64
C PRO A 48 3.07 21.27 12.13
N PRO A 49 3.21 22.49 11.60
CA PRO A 49 3.40 22.70 10.18
C PRO A 49 4.63 21.93 9.70
N GLY A 50 4.45 21.12 8.67
CA GLY A 50 5.53 20.37 8.01
C GLY A 50 5.72 18.92 8.47
N ILE A 51 4.89 18.37 9.35
CA ILE A 51 4.93 16.93 9.67
C ILE A 51 3.88 16.23 8.81
N PRO A 52 4.28 15.41 7.82
CA PRO A 52 3.34 14.59 7.09
C PRO A 52 2.71 13.55 8.03
N SER A 53 1.40 13.39 7.95
CA SER A 53 0.74 12.26 8.60
C SER A 53 1.04 11.00 7.78
N PHE A 54 1.85 10.11 8.33
CA PHE A 54 2.12 8.82 7.69
C PHE A 54 0.94 7.86 7.95
N PRO A 55 0.55 7.06 6.96
CA PRO A 55 -0.42 6.00 7.18
C PRO A 55 0.18 4.94 8.09
N TYR A 56 -0.70 4.27 8.84
CA TYR A 56 -0.36 3.02 9.50
C TYR A 56 -0.45 1.86 8.52
N ILE A 57 0.46 0.92 8.65
CA ILE A 57 0.47 -0.36 7.94
C ILE A 57 0.40 -1.43 9.01
N PHE A 58 -0.72 -2.13 9.08
CA PHE A 58 -0.95 -3.18 10.05
C PHE A 58 -0.67 -4.55 9.43
N ASN A 59 0.03 -5.37 10.20
CA ASN A 59 0.24 -6.78 9.95
C ASN A 59 -0.09 -7.55 11.22
N GLY A 60 -0.35 -8.84 11.11
CA GLY A 60 -0.51 -9.66 12.29
C GLY A 60 -1.41 -10.86 12.12
N ASN A 61 -1.87 -11.35 13.25
CA ASN A 61 -2.75 -12.50 13.32
C ASN A 61 -4.20 -12.05 13.58
N PHE A 62 -5.14 -12.89 13.16
CA PHE A 62 -6.53 -12.68 13.51
C PHE A 62 -7.21 -13.99 13.91
N PHE A 63 -8.15 -13.86 14.82
CA PHE A 63 -8.92 -14.96 15.39
C PHE A 63 -10.42 -14.70 15.24
N VAL A 64 -11.16 -15.78 15.01
CA VAL A 64 -12.63 -15.74 14.94
C VAL A 64 -13.15 -16.73 15.97
N ASN A 65 -13.88 -16.23 16.98
CA ASN A 65 -14.35 -17.02 18.12
C ASN A 65 -13.23 -17.82 18.79
N GLY A 66 -12.04 -17.22 18.92
CA GLY A 66 -10.86 -17.80 19.56
C GLY A 66 -10.07 -18.83 18.73
N ASN A 67 -10.45 -19.06 17.48
CA ASN A 67 -9.70 -19.93 16.55
C ASN A 67 -8.99 -19.07 15.50
N PRO A 68 -7.85 -19.53 14.94
CA PRO A 68 -7.22 -18.84 13.81
C PRO A 68 -8.21 -18.53 12.72
N GLY A 69 -8.18 -17.31 12.22
CA GLY A 69 -9.14 -16.83 11.23
C GLY A 69 -9.03 -17.58 9.89
N PRO A 70 -10.15 -17.79 9.19
CA PRO A 70 -10.15 -18.54 7.93
C PRO A 70 -9.35 -17.85 6.84
N ILE A 71 -8.68 -18.65 6.00
CA ILE A 71 -8.01 -18.18 4.78
C ILE A 71 -9.01 -17.54 3.82
N ASN A 72 -8.58 -16.54 3.06
CA ASN A 72 -9.39 -15.76 2.12
C ASN A 72 -10.54 -14.97 2.78
N SER A 73 -10.43 -14.70 4.07
CA SER A 73 -11.28 -13.70 4.73
C SER A 73 -10.90 -12.30 4.24
N ILE A 74 -11.81 -11.36 4.38
CA ILE A 74 -11.56 -9.95 4.04
C ILE A 74 -11.52 -9.15 5.34
N ILE A 75 -10.44 -8.40 5.53
CA ILE A 75 -10.31 -7.46 6.65
C ILE A 75 -10.20 -6.05 6.09
N ILE A 76 -10.88 -5.11 6.72
CA ILE A 76 -10.74 -3.67 6.50
C ILE A 76 -10.49 -2.96 7.82
N SER A 77 -9.92 -1.77 7.74
CA SER A 77 -9.89 -0.84 8.87
C SER A 77 -10.65 0.43 8.55
N LYS A 78 -11.14 1.09 9.59
CA LYS A 78 -11.86 2.38 9.50
C LYS A 78 -11.20 3.42 10.38
N LEU A 79 -11.20 4.65 9.90
CA LEU A 79 -10.79 5.84 10.66
C LEU A 79 -11.88 6.90 10.47
N GLY A 80 -12.86 6.92 11.37
CA GLY A 80 -14.09 7.68 11.20
C GLY A 80 -14.89 7.16 10.00
N GLU A 81 -15.13 8.05 9.03
CA GLU A 81 -15.85 7.71 7.79
C GLU A 81 -14.93 7.18 6.67
N LEU A 82 -13.65 7.01 6.97
CA LEU A 82 -12.68 6.51 6.00
C LEU A 82 -12.50 5.01 6.15
N ASP A 83 -12.67 4.29 5.04
CA ASP A 83 -12.37 2.87 4.93
C ASP A 83 -11.00 2.66 4.29
N SER A 84 -10.26 1.66 4.77
CA SER A 84 -9.05 1.17 4.09
C SER A 84 -9.42 0.37 2.83
N PRO A 85 -8.45 0.14 1.93
CA PRO A 85 -8.58 -0.96 0.98
C PRO A 85 -8.81 -2.29 1.68
N GLU A 86 -9.53 -3.19 1.01
CA GLU A 86 -9.74 -4.57 1.47
C GLU A 86 -8.43 -5.37 1.42
N VAL A 87 -8.18 -6.15 2.45
CA VAL A 87 -7.05 -7.08 2.52
C VAL A 87 -7.59 -8.50 2.59
N THR A 88 -7.12 -9.35 1.67
CA THR A 88 -7.42 -10.79 1.71
C THR A 88 -6.40 -11.50 2.61
N THR A 89 -6.90 -12.30 3.53
CA THR A 89 -6.09 -12.94 4.57
C THR A 89 -5.48 -14.27 4.13
N GLY A 90 -4.34 -14.63 4.79
CA GLY A 90 -3.82 -15.98 4.84
C GLY A 90 -4.51 -16.82 5.91
N ASP A 91 -3.87 -17.89 6.33
CA ASP A 91 -4.34 -18.79 7.41
C ASP A 91 -4.05 -18.15 8.77
N GLY A 92 -5.04 -17.47 9.32
CA GLY A 92 -4.93 -16.74 10.58
C GLY A 92 -4.05 -15.49 10.53
N GLU A 93 -3.58 -15.06 9.34
CA GLU A 93 -2.68 -13.91 9.18
C GLU A 93 -3.24 -12.90 8.19
N PHE A 94 -2.92 -11.62 8.41
CA PHE A 94 -3.16 -10.54 7.46
C PHE A 94 -1.93 -9.64 7.32
N LYS A 95 -1.78 -8.98 6.18
CA LYS A 95 -0.63 -8.12 5.86
C LYS A 95 -1.07 -6.89 5.08
N ASP A 96 -0.30 -5.81 5.24
CA ASP A 96 -0.43 -4.59 4.45
C ASP A 96 -1.82 -3.92 4.53
N LEU A 97 -2.47 -4.00 5.70
CA LEU A 97 -3.70 -3.27 5.96
C LEU A 97 -3.35 -1.80 6.24
N ILE A 98 -3.61 -0.92 5.28
CA ILE A 98 -3.13 0.45 5.28
C ILE A 98 -4.28 1.41 5.54
N ILE A 99 -4.12 2.29 6.53
CA ILE A 99 -5.03 3.40 6.78
C ILE A 99 -4.29 4.65 7.25
N GLY A 100 -4.74 5.80 6.78
CA GLY A 100 -4.21 7.10 7.21
C GLY A 100 -5.25 8.20 7.03
N PRO A 101 -5.14 9.30 7.78
CA PRO A 101 -6.10 10.38 7.74
C PRO A 101 -6.03 11.14 6.42
N ARG A 102 -7.18 11.59 5.94
CA ARG A 102 -7.29 12.50 4.79
C ARG A 102 -7.42 13.96 5.21
N ASN A 103 -7.87 14.17 6.45
CA ASN A 103 -8.13 15.49 6.98
C ASN A 103 -7.97 15.53 8.51
N SER A 104 -8.10 16.72 9.10
CA SER A 104 -7.93 16.94 10.54
C SER A 104 -9.01 16.29 11.42
N ASP A 105 -10.16 15.99 10.87
CA ASP A 105 -11.23 15.36 11.65
C ASP A 105 -11.01 13.86 11.79
N ASP A 106 -10.39 13.23 10.77
CA ASP A 106 -10.04 11.82 10.83
C ASP A 106 -9.10 11.51 11.99
N ILE A 107 -8.12 12.39 12.29
CA ILE A 107 -7.13 12.16 13.36
C ILE A 107 -7.72 12.13 14.78
N LYS A 108 -8.94 12.60 14.96
CA LYS A 108 -9.63 12.55 16.25
C LYS A 108 -10.31 11.22 16.51
N ASN A 109 -10.41 10.39 15.46
CA ASN A 109 -11.09 9.12 15.52
C ASN A 109 -10.13 7.99 15.93
N ARG A 110 -10.71 6.86 16.28
CA ARG A 110 -9.97 5.63 16.51
C ARG A 110 -9.90 4.83 15.23
N ILE A 111 -8.83 4.08 15.08
CA ILE A 111 -8.72 3.05 14.03
C ILE A 111 -9.46 1.83 14.54
N GLU A 112 -10.48 1.43 13.84
CA GLU A 112 -11.30 0.25 14.10
C GLU A 112 -11.06 -0.79 13.01
N PHE A 113 -11.17 -2.08 13.37
CA PHE A 113 -10.92 -3.19 12.43
C PHE A 113 -12.20 -4.01 12.26
N PHE A 114 -12.43 -4.49 11.05
CA PHE A 114 -13.62 -5.23 10.70
C PHE A 114 -13.30 -6.43 9.82
N LEU A 115 -13.88 -7.56 10.17
CA LEU A 115 -13.97 -8.75 9.31
C LEU A 115 -15.22 -8.63 8.46
N VAL A 116 -15.08 -8.77 7.15
CA VAL A 116 -16.21 -8.76 6.21
C VAL A 116 -16.60 -10.20 5.93
N LYS A 117 -17.81 -10.57 6.31
CA LYS A 117 -18.39 -11.91 6.13
C LYS A 117 -19.83 -11.81 5.69
N ASP A 118 -20.18 -12.45 4.59
CA ASP A 118 -21.56 -12.48 4.04
C ASP A 118 -22.20 -11.08 3.90
N GLY A 119 -21.38 -10.09 3.51
CA GLY A 119 -21.80 -8.69 3.38
C GLY A 119 -22.05 -7.96 4.71
N LYS A 120 -21.69 -8.56 5.84
CA LYS A 120 -21.72 -7.94 7.16
C LYS A 120 -20.32 -7.62 7.63
N MET A 121 -20.19 -6.55 8.40
CA MET A 121 -18.98 -6.17 9.08
C MET A 121 -19.06 -6.57 10.55
N ILE A 122 -18.10 -7.39 10.98
CA ILE A 122 -17.94 -7.82 12.37
C ILE A 122 -16.76 -7.03 12.91
N LYS A 123 -17.00 -6.21 13.94
CA LYS A 123 -15.96 -5.38 14.55
C LYS A 123 -15.03 -6.24 15.42
N ALA A 124 -13.73 -5.99 15.34
CA ALA A 124 -12.75 -6.54 16.25
C ALA A 124 -12.93 -5.97 17.67
N GLU A 125 -12.44 -6.68 18.67
CA GLU A 125 -12.36 -6.17 20.04
C GLU A 125 -11.35 -5.04 20.17
N GLU A 126 -10.31 -5.06 19.33
CA GLU A 126 -9.23 -4.09 19.33
C GLU A 126 -9.59 -2.87 18.51
N ASP A 127 -9.22 -1.72 19.04
CA ASP A 127 -9.17 -0.44 18.36
C ASP A 127 -7.97 0.39 18.85
N LEU A 128 -7.46 1.30 18.02
CA LEU A 128 -6.30 2.12 18.36
C LEU A 128 -6.59 3.60 18.14
N PRO A 129 -6.10 4.50 19.05
CA PRO A 129 -6.13 5.93 18.74
C PRO A 129 -5.18 6.20 17.56
N PHE A 130 -5.57 7.10 16.67
CA PHE A 130 -4.63 7.60 15.67
C PHE A 130 -3.63 8.54 16.36
N ASP A 131 -2.34 8.22 16.26
CA ASP A 131 -1.25 9.01 16.86
C ASP A 131 -0.40 9.65 15.75
N ILE A 132 -0.52 10.97 15.59
CA ILE A 132 0.20 11.75 14.57
C ILE A 132 1.69 11.89 14.84
N VAL A 133 2.13 11.66 16.08
CA VAL A 133 3.53 11.84 16.49
C VAL A 133 4.34 10.55 16.28
N ARG A 134 3.67 9.44 15.99
CA ARG A 134 4.33 8.15 15.82
C ARG A 134 5.07 8.09 14.49
N ASN A 135 6.39 7.96 14.56
CA ASN A 135 7.24 7.67 13.40
C ASN A 135 7.20 6.18 12.98
N ILE A 136 6.40 5.37 13.66
CA ILE A 136 6.27 3.93 13.39
C ILE A 136 5.06 3.74 12.48
N THR A 137 5.32 3.46 11.23
CA THR A 137 4.27 3.18 10.23
C THR A 137 3.83 1.72 10.24
N ASN A 138 4.75 0.79 10.53
CA ASN A 138 4.44 -0.64 10.60
C ASN A 138 4.06 -1.04 12.03
N VAL A 139 2.89 -1.61 12.19
CA VAL A 139 2.34 -2.04 13.48
C VAL A 139 1.94 -3.50 13.40
N GLU A 140 2.49 -4.32 14.29
CA GLU A 140 2.02 -5.69 14.49
C GLU A 140 0.88 -5.68 15.51
N ILE A 141 -0.23 -6.33 15.17
CA ILE A 141 -1.44 -6.39 16.00
C ILE A 141 -2.11 -7.76 15.89
N GLU A 142 -2.73 -8.18 16.97
CA GLU A 142 -3.62 -9.33 16.98
C GLU A 142 -5.06 -8.84 17.01
N LEU A 143 -5.93 -9.37 16.14
CA LEU A 143 -7.32 -8.99 16.04
C LEU A 143 -8.23 -10.15 16.45
N ASN A 144 -9.21 -9.86 17.31
CA ASN A 144 -10.17 -10.83 17.79
C ASN A 144 -11.58 -10.45 17.35
N PHE A 145 -12.24 -11.33 16.60
CA PHE A 145 -13.60 -11.17 16.12
C PHE A 145 -14.53 -12.18 16.77
N ASN A 146 -15.63 -11.69 17.37
CA ASN A 146 -16.69 -12.51 17.94
C ASN A 146 -17.96 -12.41 17.09
N GLU A 147 -18.42 -13.55 16.59
CA GLU A 147 -19.62 -13.67 15.75
C GLU A 147 -20.87 -14.01 16.58
#